data_93c4df3868f0eea785434ad1e43dd234
#
_entry.id   93c4df3868f0eea785434ad1e43dd234
#
_cell.length_a   1.000
_cell.length_b   1.000
_cell.length_c   1.000
_cell.angle_alpha   90.00
_cell.angle_beta   90.00
_cell.angle_gamma   90.00
#
_symmetry.space_group_name_H-M   'P 1'
#
loop_
_entity.id
_entity.type
_entity.pdbx_description
1 polymer ?
#
loop_
_entity_poly.entity_id
_entity_poly.type
_entity_poly.pdbx_seq_one_letter_code
_entity_poly.pdbx_strand_id
1 'polypeptide(L)'
;MLIYGRNPVLEALRDNQVTRLFVADGIDSKFTKELEAAAFESGVELEWYARIELDRAVKTTNHQGVIAEIPETDFAEIDDALELAAARGEELFLVLLDGITDPHNFGAIIRSAEVLGAHGVVIEERRSAPLSPVVVKTAAGATAHLPVVQVKNLPRLIDELKEDGVWVYGAAGEATAKLEQLDYNRPLALVIGSEGDGLRRLVREKCDELVSIPTKGKVQSLNASVAAAILIHTVISSRERKKK
;
A
#
# COMPACT_ATOMS: atom_id res chain seq x y z
N MET A 1 -14.38 1.51 8.80
CA MET A 1 -13.21 1.61 9.74
C MET A 1 -13.29 2.89 10.55
N LEU A 2 -12.86 2.87 11.85
CA LEU A 2 -12.84 4.08 12.70
C LEU A 2 -11.45 4.73 12.69
N ILE A 3 -11.40 6.04 12.46
CA ILE A 3 -10.23 6.88 12.63
C ILE A 3 -10.47 7.89 13.74
N TYR A 4 -9.45 8.36 14.41
CA TYR A 4 -9.59 9.29 15.52
C TYR A 4 -8.44 10.29 15.64
N GLY A 5 -8.72 11.40 16.36
CA GLY A 5 -7.80 12.53 16.51
C GLY A 5 -8.09 13.66 15.54
N ARG A 6 -7.79 14.90 15.97
CA ARG A 6 -8.19 16.14 15.27
C ARG A 6 -7.69 16.19 13.83
N ASN A 7 -6.40 15.99 13.60
CA ASN A 7 -5.81 16.11 12.27
C ASN A 7 -6.27 15.00 11.32
N PRO A 8 -6.23 13.69 11.70
CA PRO A 8 -6.70 12.63 10.81
C PRO A 8 -8.17 12.80 10.39
N VAL A 9 -9.03 13.23 11.33
CA VAL A 9 -10.45 13.42 11.03
C VAL A 9 -10.68 14.62 10.10
N LEU A 10 -10.01 15.76 10.33
CA LEU A 10 -10.10 16.92 9.43
C LEU A 10 -9.57 16.62 8.03
N GLU A 11 -8.50 15.84 7.92
CA GLU A 11 -7.99 15.40 6.61
C GLU A 11 -9.00 14.50 5.89
N ALA A 12 -9.57 13.51 6.58
CA ALA A 12 -10.57 12.62 5.99
C ALA A 12 -11.84 13.37 5.55
N LEU A 13 -12.27 14.40 6.30
CA LEU A 13 -13.39 15.27 5.89
C LEU A 13 -13.05 16.03 4.61
N ARG A 14 -11.87 16.67 4.53
CA ARG A 14 -11.44 17.40 3.32
C ARG A 14 -11.35 16.50 2.08
N ASP A 15 -11.06 15.22 2.28
CA ASP A 15 -10.97 14.22 1.21
C ASP A 15 -12.33 13.54 0.93
N ASN A 16 -13.45 13.98 1.56
CA ASN A 16 -14.81 13.41 1.44
C ASN A 16 -14.87 11.91 1.76
N GLN A 17 -14.05 11.44 2.70
CA GLN A 17 -13.97 10.02 3.07
C GLN A 17 -14.80 9.67 4.31
N VAL A 18 -15.37 10.65 5.01
CA VAL A 18 -16.11 10.42 6.25
C VAL A 18 -17.55 10.08 5.94
N THR A 19 -18.03 8.95 6.51
CA THR A 19 -19.42 8.54 6.42
C THR A 19 -20.22 8.95 7.67
N ARG A 20 -19.58 8.96 8.85
CA ARG A 20 -20.16 9.41 10.11
C ARG A 20 -19.11 10.10 10.98
N LEU A 21 -19.50 11.09 11.75
CA LEU A 21 -18.61 11.91 12.56
C LEU A 21 -19.10 11.97 14.01
N PHE A 22 -18.32 11.40 14.93
CA PHE A 22 -18.63 11.33 16.35
C PHE A 22 -17.79 12.32 17.13
N VAL A 23 -18.45 13.15 17.93
CA VAL A 23 -17.86 14.28 18.63
C VAL A 23 -18.16 14.22 20.12
N ALA A 24 -17.15 14.38 20.95
CA ALA A 24 -17.35 14.39 22.41
C ALA A 24 -17.96 15.71 22.88
N ASP A 25 -18.90 15.62 23.82
CA ASP A 25 -19.39 16.80 24.54
C ASP A 25 -18.24 17.56 25.20
N GLY A 26 -18.28 18.89 25.13
CA GLY A 26 -17.36 19.79 25.84
C GLY A 26 -15.96 19.90 25.19
N ILE A 27 -15.80 19.55 23.90
CA ILE A 27 -14.56 19.86 23.19
C ILE A 27 -14.36 21.36 22.99
N ASP A 28 -13.13 21.74 22.69
CA ASP A 28 -12.73 23.15 22.49
C ASP A 28 -13.54 23.82 21.38
N SER A 29 -14.11 25.01 21.70
CA SER A 29 -15.03 25.75 20.82
C SER A 29 -14.39 26.19 19.49
N LYS A 30 -13.08 26.42 19.47
CA LYS A 30 -12.36 26.80 18.25
C LYS A 30 -12.26 25.60 17.30
N PHE A 31 -11.96 24.44 17.88
CA PHE A 31 -11.90 23.21 17.10
C PHE A 31 -13.30 22.78 16.61
N THR A 32 -14.34 22.98 17.44
CA THR A 32 -15.74 22.71 17.03
C THR A 32 -16.11 23.47 15.76
N LYS A 33 -15.80 24.78 15.69
CA LYS A 33 -16.10 25.59 14.51
C LYS A 33 -15.34 25.12 13.26
N GLU A 34 -14.09 24.75 13.43
CA GLU A 34 -13.29 24.19 12.31
C GLU A 34 -13.86 22.85 11.82
N LEU A 35 -14.28 22.00 12.76
CA LEU A 35 -14.89 20.71 12.47
C LEU A 35 -16.26 20.85 11.78
N GLU A 36 -17.11 21.77 12.27
CA GLU A 36 -18.41 22.09 11.68
C GLU A 36 -18.27 22.59 10.24
N ALA A 37 -17.32 23.47 9.98
CA ALA A 37 -17.05 23.97 8.63
C ALA A 37 -16.63 22.85 7.68
N ALA A 38 -15.68 21.99 8.10
CA ALA A 38 -15.20 20.87 7.28
C ALA A 38 -16.30 19.83 7.06
N ALA A 39 -17.10 19.53 8.09
CA ALA A 39 -18.21 18.61 8.00
C ALA A 39 -19.32 19.10 7.06
N PHE A 40 -19.63 20.40 7.13
CA PHE A 40 -20.60 21.03 6.24
C PHE A 40 -20.18 20.94 4.76
N GLU A 41 -18.90 21.21 4.46
CA GLU A 41 -18.36 21.08 3.11
C GLU A 41 -18.41 19.63 2.58
N SER A 42 -18.25 18.65 3.48
CA SER A 42 -18.30 17.21 3.14
C SER A 42 -19.71 16.62 3.18
N GLY A 43 -20.73 17.38 3.61
CA GLY A 43 -22.11 16.90 3.75
C GLY A 43 -22.31 15.89 4.89
N VAL A 44 -21.47 15.92 5.94
CA VAL A 44 -21.52 15.00 7.07
C VAL A 44 -22.04 15.73 8.31
N GLU A 45 -22.99 15.12 9.03
CA GLU A 45 -23.53 15.67 10.28
C GLU A 45 -22.67 15.26 11.48
N LEU A 46 -22.59 16.15 12.49
CA LEU A 46 -21.92 15.89 13.77
C LEU A 46 -22.87 15.13 14.70
N GLU A 47 -22.45 13.96 15.14
CA GLU A 47 -23.14 13.18 16.17
C GLU A 47 -22.44 13.38 17.53
N TRP A 48 -23.16 13.93 18.51
CA TRP A 48 -22.60 14.25 19.84
C TRP A 48 -22.78 13.11 20.83
N TYR A 49 -21.70 12.78 21.54
CA TYR A 49 -21.64 11.68 22.50
C TYR A 49 -20.88 12.07 23.76
N ALA A 50 -21.18 11.42 24.87
CA ALA A 50 -20.35 11.51 26.06
C ALA A 50 -18.94 10.98 25.79
N ARG A 51 -17.90 11.67 26.29
CA ARG A 51 -16.50 11.31 26.02
C ARG A 51 -16.16 9.84 26.31
N ILE A 52 -16.76 9.27 27.38
CA ILE A 52 -16.55 7.87 27.76
C ILE A 52 -17.06 6.88 26.70
N GLU A 53 -18.04 7.26 25.92
CA GLU A 53 -18.54 6.40 24.83
C GLU A 53 -17.53 6.34 23.68
N LEU A 54 -16.91 7.48 23.38
CA LEU A 54 -15.82 7.55 22.39
C LEU A 54 -14.60 6.74 22.86
N ASP A 55 -14.20 6.86 24.15
CA ASP A 55 -13.11 6.05 24.74
C ASP A 55 -13.35 4.56 24.55
N ARG A 56 -14.59 4.10 24.72
CA ARG A 56 -14.97 2.69 24.56
C ARG A 56 -14.95 2.25 23.10
N ALA A 57 -15.39 3.11 22.17
CA ALA A 57 -15.47 2.79 20.76
C ALA A 57 -14.09 2.51 20.13
N VAL A 58 -13.08 3.32 20.49
CA VAL A 58 -11.71 3.19 19.93
C VAL A 58 -10.70 2.58 20.90
N LYS A 59 -11.13 2.18 22.10
CA LYS A 59 -10.30 1.57 23.17
C LYS A 59 -9.06 2.41 23.52
N THR A 60 -9.16 3.73 23.42
CA THR A 60 -8.09 4.68 23.77
C THR A 60 -8.68 6.02 24.16
N THR A 61 -7.95 6.78 24.98
CA THR A 61 -8.29 8.16 25.35
C THR A 61 -7.64 9.21 24.43
N ASN A 62 -6.82 8.76 23.47
CA ASN A 62 -6.04 9.65 22.60
C ASN A 62 -6.85 10.22 21.41
N HIS A 63 -8.15 9.95 21.36
CA HIS A 63 -9.02 10.42 20.26
C HIS A 63 -9.25 11.93 20.22
N GLN A 64 -8.79 12.68 21.24
CA GLN A 64 -8.89 14.15 21.28
C GLN A 64 -10.32 14.72 21.16
N GLY A 65 -11.33 13.90 21.49
CA GLY A 65 -12.74 14.25 21.43
C GLY A 65 -13.38 14.10 20.05
N VAL A 66 -12.74 13.48 19.09
CA VAL A 66 -13.33 13.28 17.76
C VAL A 66 -12.93 11.93 17.17
N ILE A 67 -13.91 11.25 16.57
CA ILE A 67 -13.77 10.00 15.83
C ILE A 67 -14.58 10.14 14.53
N ALA A 68 -14.08 9.60 13.43
CA ALA A 68 -14.84 9.50 12.20
C ALA A 68 -14.90 8.04 11.74
N GLU A 69 -16.03 7.68 11.18
CA GLU A 69 -16.19 6.44 10.43
C GLU A 69 -15.92 6.72 8.96
N ILE A 70 -15.06 5.91 8.38
CA ILE A 70 -14.73 5.96 6.97
C ILE A 70 -15.04 4.60 6.34
N PRO A 71 -15.34 4.52 5.03
CA PRO A 71 -15.47 3.25 4.35
C PRO A 71 -14.25 2.37 4.61
N GLU A 72 -14.47 1.10 4.81
CA GLU A 72 -13.38 0.14 4.74
C GLU A 72 -13.00 0.00 3.27
N THR A 73 -11.72 0.13 2.98
CA THR A 73 -11.19 -0.29 1.69
C THR A 73 -10.92 -1.77 1.84
N ASP A 74 -11.79 -2.58 1.28
CA ASP A 74 -11.62 -4.03 1.27
C ASP A 74 -10.35 -4.38 0.47
N PHE A 75 -9.65 -5.40 0.98
CA PHE A 75 -8.58 -5.99 0.20
C PHE A 75 -9.18 -6.83 -0.93
N ALA A 76 -8.52 -6.78 -2.07
CA ALA A 76 -8.81 -7.63 -3.20
C ALA A 76 -8.29 -9.06 -2.97
N GLU A 77 -8.76 -9.99 -3.78
CA GLU A 77 -8.20 -11.35 -3.86
C GLU A 77 -7.12 -11.42 -4.96
N ILE A 78 -6.30 -12.46 -4.93
CA ILE A 78 -5.25 -12.65 -5.94
C ILE A 78 -5.85 -12.82 -7.35
N ASP A 79 -7.03 -13.40 -7.43
CA ASP A 79 -7.76 -13.62 -8.67
C ASP A 79 -8.13 -12.30 -9.36
N ASP A 80 -8.40 -11.23 -8.62
CA ASP A 80 -8.66 -9.90 -9.20
C ASP A 80 -7.45 -9.38 -9.98
N ALA A 81 -6.22 -9.66 -9.53
CA ALA A 81 -5.00 -9.30 -10.24
C ALA A 81 -4.79 -10.16 -11.49
N LEU A 82 -5.14 -11.44 -11.43
CA LEU A 82 -5.11 -12.34 -12.59
C LEU A 82 -6.13 -11.91 -13.65
N GLU A 83 -7.35 -11.57 -13.23
CA GLU A 83 -8.39 -11.06 -14.12
C GLU A 83 -7.98 -9.73 -14.78
N LEU A 84 -7.34 -8.83 -14.04
CA LEU A 84 -6.84 -7.57 -14.58
C LEU A 84 -5.76 -7.81 -15.65
N ALA A 85 -4.83 -8.73 -15.43
CA ALA A 85 -3.80 -9.10 -16.40
C ALA A 85 -4.43 -9.71 -17.66
N ALA A 86 -5.38 -10.62 -17.49
CA ALA A 86 -6.10 -11.25 -18.59
C ALA A 86 -6.92 -10.21 -19.40
N ALA A 87 -7.61 -9.29 -18.74
CA ALA A 87 -8.37 -8.23 -19.40
C ALA A 87 -7.49 -7.29 -20.24
N ARG A 88 -6.23 -7.08 -19.80
CA ARG A 88 -5.24 -6.28 -20.56
C ARG A 88 -4.52 -7.10 -21.64
N GLY A 89 -4.68 -8.42 -21.68
CA GLY A 89 -3.95 -9.31 -22.57
C GLY A 89 -2.44 -9.30 -22.31
N GLU A 90 -2.06 -9.18 -21.03
CA GLU A 90 -0.67 -9.02 -20.59
C GLU A 90 -0.24 -10.18 -19.68
N GLU A 91 1.06 -10.46 -19.68
CA GLU A 91 1.64 -11.38 -18.70
C GLU A 91 1.54 -10.81 -17.29
N LEU A 92 1.13 -11.62 -16.32
CA LEU A 92 0.95 -11.21 -14.93
C LEU A 92 2.19 -10.46 -14.39
N PHE A 93 1.96 -9.36 -13.67
CA PHE A 93 3.00 -8.64 -12.95
C PHE A 93 2.50 -8.21 -11.58
N LEU A 94 3.01 -8.84 -10.53
CA LEU A 94 2.70 -8.53 -9.13
C LEU A 94 3.86 -7.81 -8.44
N VAL A 95 3.54 -6.94 -7.50
CA VAL A 95 4.50 -6.32 -6.58
C VAL A 95 4.21 -6.83 -5.16
N LEU A 96 5.13 -7.62 -4.61
CA LEU A 96 5.00 -8.20 -3.27
C LEU A 96 5.79 -7.36 -2.27
N LEU A 97 5.19 -6.97 -1.15
CA LEU A 97 5.81 -6.10 -0.16
C LEU A 97 6.16 -6.89 1.10
N ASP A 98 7.46 -7.00 1.38
CA ASP A 98 8.00 -7.72 2.53
C ASP A 98 8.38 -6.76 3.65
N GLY A 99 7.44 -6.51 4.58
CA GLY A 99 7.70 -5.70 5.76
C GLY A 99 7.67 -4.17 5.53
N ILE A 100 6.89 -3.69 4.58
CA ILE A 100 6.66 -2.25 4.39
C ILE A 100 5.66 -1.76 5.43
N THR A 101 6.14 -1.11 6.48
CA THR A 101 5.34 -0.64 7.62
C THR A 101 5.03 0.86 7.59
N ASP A 102 5.74 1.64 6.79
CA ASP A 102 5.45 3.06 6.60
C ASP A 102 4.28 3.25 5.63
N PRO A 103 3.16 3.88 6.05
CA PRO A 103 2.01 4.09 5.19
C PRO A 103 2.28 5.00 4.00
N HIS A 104 3.23 5.94 4.09
CA HIS A 104 3.60 6.79 2.97
C HIS A 104 4.34 5.99 1.89
N ASN A 105 5.27 5.11 2.27
CA ASN A 105 5.93 4.21 1.31
C ASN A 105 4.92 3.26 0.68
N PHE A 106 4.02 2.69 1.45
CA PHE A 106 3.00 1.78 0.93
C PHE A 106 2.10 2.48 -0.10
N GLY A 107 1.54 3.64 0.22
CA GLY A 107 0.71 4.40 -0.72
C GLY A 107 1.47 4.83 -1.98
N ALA A 108 2.73 5.26 -1.85
CA ALA A 108 3.57 5.64 -2.99
C ALA A 108 3.90 4.44 -3.90
N ILE A 109 4.08 3.23 -3.32
CA ILE A 109 4.29 2.00 -4.10
C ILE A 109 3.02 1.63 -4.87
N ILE A 110 1.84 1.64 -4.22
CA ILE A 110 0.56 1.38 -4.89
C ILE A 110 0.37 2.33 -6.08
N ARG A 111 0.61 3.63 -5.88
CA ARG A 111 0.51 4.63 -6.94
C ARG A 111 1.47 4.35 -8.09
N SER A 112 2.72 4.04 -7.78
CA SER A 112 3.73 3.74 -8.82
C SER A 112 3.41 2.45 -9.56
N ALA A 113 2.92 1.43 -8.86
CA ALA A 113 2.53 0.15 -9.45
C ALA A 113 1.35 0.31 -10.42
N GLU A 114 0.32 1.08 -10.05
CA GLU A 114 -0.82 1.38 -10.92
C GLU A 114 -0.38 2.16 -12.16
N VAL A 115 0.25 3.31 -11.97
CA VAL A 115 0.67 4.21 -13.06
C VAL A 115 1.61 3.51 -14.05
N LEU A 116 2.46 2.61 -13.58
CA LEU A 116 3.43 1.89 -14.42
C LEU A 116 2.87 0.58 -15.00
N GLY A 117 1.65 0.14 -14.62
CA GLY A 117 0.97 -0.99 -15.25
C GLY A 117 1.23 -2.34 -14.59
N ALA A 118 1.52 -2.41 -13.30
CA ALA A 118 1.41 -3.65 -12.53
C ALA A 118 -0.06 -4.09 -12.42
N HIS A 119 -0.29 -5.36 -12.10
CA HIS A 119 -1.63 -5.94 -12.00
C HIS A 119 -2.11 -6.11 -10.56
N GLY A 120 -1.21 -6.01 -9.58
CA GLY A 120 -1.59 -6.07 -8.17
C GLY A 120 -0.41 -5.76 -7.25
N VAL A 121 -0.75 -5.29 -6.04
CA VAL A 121 0.18 -5.14 -4.92
C VAL A 121 -0.23 -6.07 -3.81
N VAL A 122 0.69 -6.87 -3.29
CA VAL A 122 0.43 -7.86 -2.25
C VAL A 122 1.18 -7.50 -0.97
N ILE A 123 0.49 -7.56 0.17
CA ILE A 123 1.06 -7.32 1.50
C ILE A 123 0.80 -8.50 2.44
N GLU A 124 1.59 -8.60 3.51
CA GLU A 124 1.35 -9.57 4.58
C GLU A 124 0.56 -8.90 5.73
N GLU A 125 -0.50 -9.54 6.23
CA GLU A 125 -1.42 -9.01 7.25
C GLU A 125 -0.72 -8.45 8.50
N ARG A 126 0.29 -9.14 9.01
CA ARG A 126 0.89 -8.82 10.32
C ARG A 126 2.13 -7.93 10.28
N ARG A 127 2.70 -7.66 9.10
CA ARG A 127 4.00 -7.00 8.95
C ARG A 127 4.00 -5.89 7.93
N SER A 128 2.83 -5.38 7.64
CA SER A 128 2.64 -4.30 6.68
C SER A 128 1.83 -3.17 7.28
N ALA A 129 1.97 -1.98 6.73
CA ALA A 129 1.05 -0.90 7.04
C ALA A 129 -0.37 -1.32 6.64
N PRO A 130 -1.40 -1.03 7.46
CA PRO A 130 -2.78 -1.26 7.08
C PRO A 130 -3.18 -0.34 5.92
N LEU A 131 -4.19 -0.73 5.15
CA LEU A 131 -4.77 0.12 4.10
C LEU A 131 -5.57 1.27 4.74
N SER A 132 -4.85 2.18 5.34
CA SER A 132 -5.35 3.33 6.12
C SER A 132 -5.69 4.52 5.21
N PRO A 133 -6.41 5.54 5.72
CA PRO A 133 -6.65 6.78 4.98
C PRO A 133 -5.39 7.45 4.46
N VAL A 134 -4.30 7.39 5.23
CA VAL A 134 -2.99 7.93 4.82
C VAL A 134 -2.47 7.19 3.58
N VAL A 135 -2.62 5.87 3.54
CA VAL A 135 -2.24 5.05 2.38
C VAL A 135 -3.09 5.40 1.17
N VAL A 136 -4.42 5.42 1.32
CA VAL A 136 -5.37 5.75 0.24
C VAL A 136 -5.10 7.15 -0.33
N LYS A 137 -4.90 8.14 0.54
CA LYS A 137 -4.54 9.51 0.14
C LYS A 137 -3.21 9.55 -0.62
N THR A 138 -2.17 8.88 -0.10
CA THR A 138 -0.86 8.85 -0.74
C THR A 138 -0.89 8.12 -2.09
N ALA A 139 -1.73 7.10 -2.20
CA ALA A 139 -1.97 6.36 -3.44
C ALA A 139 -2.73 7.20 -4.51
N ALA A 140 -3.32 8.35 -4.13
CA ALA A 140 -3.94 9.31 -5.04
C ALA A 140 -4.96 8.68 -6.02
N GLY A 141 -5.82 7.80 -5.52
CA GLY A 141 -6.87 7.12 -6.28
C GLY A 141 -6.45 5.80 -6.94
N ALA A 142 -5.17 5.41 -6.88
CA ALA A 142 -4.68 4.17 -7.48
C ALA A 142 -5.34 2.91 -6.88
N THR A 143 -5.78 2.95 -5.63
CA THR A 143 -6.48 1.84 -4.96
C THR A 143 -7.84 1.48 -5.59
N ALA A 144 -8.41 2.37 -6.40
CA ALA A 144 -9.65 2.09 -7.13
C ALA A 144 -9.41 1.31 -8.44
N HIS A 145 -8.17 1.22 -8.91
CA HIS A 145 -7.81 0.68 -10.22
C HIS A 145 -6.81 -0.48 -10.14
N LEU A 146 -6.14 -0.64 -9.02
CA LEU A 146 -5.14 -1.68 -8.81
C LEU A 146 -5.54 -2.54 -7.61
N PRO A 147 -5.72 -3.85 -7.76
CA PRO A 147 -5.95 -4.79 -6.68
C PRO A 147 -4.85 -4.71 -5.61
N VAL A 148 -5.24 -4.47 -4.36
CA VAL A 148 -4.37 -4.54 -3.19
C VAL A 148 -4.78 -5.76 -2.38
N VAL A 149 -3.93 -6.77 -2.41
CA VAL A 149 -4.22 -8.10 -1.84
C VAL A 149 -3.54 -8.24 -0.48
N GLN A 150 -4.24 -8.80 0.49
CA GLN A 150 -3.67 -9.10 1.79
C GLN A 150 -3.58 -10.61 2.02
N VAL A 151 -2.38 -11.08 2.37
CA VAL A 151 -2.15 -12.50 2.62
C VAL A 151 -1.63 -12.75 4.04
N LYS A 152 -1.91 -13.93 4.58
CA LYS A 152 -1.44 -14.33 5.91
C LYS A 152 0.05 -14.67 5.94
N ASN A 153 0.59 -15.15 4.82
CA ASN A 153 1.96 -15.67 4.76
C ASN A 153 2.55 -15.45 3.36
N LEU A 154 3.40 -14.45 3.23
CA LEU A 154 4.04 -14.11 1.97
C LEU A 154 4.96 -15.22 1.41
N PRO A 155 5.80 -15.89 2.22
CA PRO A 155 6.58 -17.04 1.76
C PRO A 155 5.73 -18.16 1.15
N ARG A 156 4.57 -18.45 1.72
CA ARG A 156 3.66 -19.48 1.20
C ARG A 156 3.04 -19.05 -0.13
N LEU A 157 2.61 -17.79 -0.24
CA LEU A 157 2.13 -17.27 -1.53
C LEU A 157 3.20 -17.36 -2.61
N ILE A 158 4.46 -17.08 -2.28
CA ILE A 158 5.57 -17.21 -3.25
C ILE A 158 5.66 -18.66 -3.78
N ASP A 159 5.53 -19.68 -2.91
CA ASP A 159 5.53 -21.07 -3.36
C ASP A 159 4.34 -21.35 -4.30
N GLU A 160 3.14 -20.92 -3.92
CA GLU A 160 1.91 -21.08 -4.74
C GLU A 160 2.06 -20.40 -6.11
N LEU A 161 2.54 -19.16 -6.16
CA LEU A 161 2.81 -18.43 -7.41
C LEU A 161 3.83 -19.16 -8.31
N LYS A 162 4.88 -19.75 -7.72
CA LYS A 162 5.89 -20.51 -8.47
C LYS A 162 5.33 -21.81 -9.02
N GLU A 163 4.45 -22.50 -8.30
CA GLU A 163 3.73 -23.67 -8.80
C GLU A 163 2.86 -23.32 -10.02
N ASP A 164 2.31 -22.09 -10.05
CA ASP A 164 1.55 -21.54 -11.18
C ASP A 164 2.43 -20.93 -12.29
N GLY A 165 3.75 -21.09 -12.21
CA GLY A 165 4.70 -20.65 -13.23
C GLY A 165 5.08 -19.17 -13.18
N VAL A 166 4.75 -18.47 -12.09
CA VAL A 166 5.17 -17.07 -11.87
C VAL A 166 6.62 -17.02 -11.38
N TRP A 167 7.46 -16.30 -12.09
CA TRP A 167 8.86 -16.11 -11.73
C TRP A 167 9.03 -15.02 -10.67
N VAL A 168 9.79 -15.25 -9.61
CA VAL A 168 9.88 -14.34 -8.47
C VAL A 168 11.26 -13.70 -8.37
N TYR A 169 11.31 -12.38 -8.58
CA TYR A 169 12.51 -11.56 -8.40
C TYR A 169 12.48 -10.85 -7.05
N GLY A 170 13.57 -10.95 -6.28
CA GLY A 170 13.72 -10.26 -4.99
C GLY A 170 14.67 -9.06 -5.08
N ALA A 171 14.23 -7.88 -4.64
CA ALA A 171 15.08 -6.69 -4.57
C ALA A 171 16.06 -6.78 -3.39
N ALA A 172 17.36 -6.89 -3.68
CA ALA A 172 18.42 -7.00 -2.67
C ALA A 172 19.67 -6.23 -3.10
N GLY A 173 20.16 -5.32 -2.25
CA GLY A 173 21.26 -4.41 -2.63
C GLY A 173 22.58 -5.10 -2.97
N GLU A 174 22.81 -6.30 -2.43
CA GLU A 174 24.00 -7.12 -2.67
C GLU A 174 23.88 -8.06 -3.87
N ALA A 175 22.76 -8.08 -4.58
CA ALA A 175 22.57 -8.92 -5.73
C ALA A 175 23.51 -8.54 -6.88
N THR A 176 23.98 -9.55 -7.61
CA THR A 176 24.91 -9.38 -8.72
C THR A 176 24.24 -9.45 -10.09
N ALA A 177 22.99 -9.89 -10.13
CA ALA A 177 22.24 -9.97 -11.38
C ALA A 177 21.99 -8.57 -11.96
N LYS A 178 22.28 -8.42 -13.25
CA LYS A 178 22.06 -7.16 -13.96
C LYS A 178 20.62 -7.09 -14.45
N LEU A 179 19.92 -6.04 -14.10
CA LEU A 179 18.53 -5.81 -14.45
C LEU A 179 18.24 -5.97 -15.96
N GLU A 180 19.16 -5.53 -16.82
CA GLU A 180 18.99 -5.58 -18.27
C GLU A 180 19.10 -6.99 -18.87
N GLN A 181 19.59 -7.97 -18.10
CA GLN A 181 19.81 -9.35 -18.56
C GLN A 181 18.68 -10.30 -18.15
N LEU A 182 17.72 -9.83 -17.36
CA LEU A 182 16.63 -10.65 -16.86
C LEU A 182 15.50 -10.76 -17.90
N ASP A 183 14.80 -11.89 -17.85
CA ASP A 183 13.62 -12.10 -18.69
C ASP A 183 12.35 -11.64 -17.97
N TYR A 184 11.82 -10.51 -18.40
CA TYR A 184 10.59 -9.94 -17.88
C TYR A 184 9.33 -10.28 -18.69
N ASN A 185 9.46 -11.04 -19.82
CA ASN A 185 8.34 -11.39 -20.72
C ASN A 185 7.73 -12.74 -20.32
N ARG A 186 7.36 -12.86 -19.07
CA ARG A 186 6.70 -14.01 -18.47
C ARG A 186 5.85 -13.52 -17.28
N PRO A 187 4.95 -14.32 -16.76
CA PRO A 187 4.33 -14.02 -15.46
C PRO A 187 5.42 -13.85 -14.41
N LEU A 188 5.40 -12.74 -13.69
CA LEU A 188 6.42 -12.46 -12.67
C LEU A 188 5.88 -11.71 -11.46
N ALA A 189 6.56 -11.88 -10.34
CA ALA A 189 6.38 -11.12 -9.11
C ALA A 189 7.71 -10.47 -8.72
N LEU A 190 7.65 -9.19 -8.32
CA LEU A 190 8.78 -8.42 -7.81
C LEU A 190 8.60 -8.21 -6.30
N VAL A 191 9.53 -8.71 -5.50
CA VAL A 191 9.49 -8.57 -4.04
C VAL A 191 10.34 -7.38 -3.60
N ILE A 192 9.72 -6.44 -2.89
CA ILE A 192 10.35 -5.25 -2.31
C ILE A 192 10.41 -5.43 -0.80
N GLY A 193 11.60 -5.35 -0.23
CA GLY A 193 11.85 -5.46 1.20
C GLY A 193 11.72 -4.12 1.94
N SER A 194 11.76 -4.20 3.28
CA SER A 194 11.74 -3.03 4.16
C SER A 194 13.00 -2.17 4.04
N GLU A 195 12.87 -0.91 4.47
CA GLU A 195 14.02 -0.02 4.62
C GLU A 195 14.95 -0.51 5.75
N GLY A 196 16.21 -0.68 5.45
CA GLY A 196 17.23 -1.14 6.41
C GLY A 196 17.45 -2.65 6.40
N ASP A 197 16.42 -3.45 6.67
CA ASP A 197 16.56 -4.92 6.75
C ASP A 197 16.46 -5.63 5.39
N GLY A 198 15.88 -4.98 4.39
CA GLY A 198 15.65 -5.57 3.06
C GLY A 198 14.65 -6.73 3.10
N LEU A 199 14.90 -7.77 2.33
CA LEU A 199 14.08 -8.98 2.30
C LEU A 199 14.38 -9.88 3.51
N ARG A 200 13.32 -10.38 4.16
CA ARG A 200 13.47 -11.41 5.20
C ARG A 200 14.11 -12.67 4.62
N ARG A 201 14.90 -13.37 5.45
CA ARG A 201 15.66 -14.56 5.03
C ARG A 201 14.81 -15.58 4.25
N LEU A 202 13.65 -15.96 4.77
CA LEU A 202 12.81 -16.97 4.13
C LEU A 202 12.19 -16.48 2.80
N VAL A 203 11.80 -15.21 2.70
CA VAL A 203 11.31 -14.58 1.47
C VAL A 203 12.42 -14.59 0.42
N ARG A 204 13.62 -14.16 0.81
CA ARG A 204 14.81 -14.13 -0.04
C ARG A 204 15.18 -15.51 -0.58
N GLU A 205 15.16 -16.55 0.27
CA GLU A 205 15.48 -17.94 -0.11
C GLU A 205 14.48 -18.52 -1.14
N LYS A 206 13.25 -18.00 -1.18
CA LYS A 206 12.20 -18.43 -2.09
C LYS A 206 12.18 -17.69 -3.44
N CYS A 207 12.83 -16.54 -3.53
CA CYS A 207 12.98 -15.85 -4.81
C CYS A 207 13.79 -16.71 -5.78
N ASP A 208 13.41 -16.70 -7.07
CA ASP A 208 14.15 -17.40 -8.12
C ASP A 208 15.47 -16.69 -8.41
N GLU A 209 15.47 -15.36 -8.34
CA GLU A 209 16.67 -14.56 -8.54
C GLU A 209 16.61 -13.27 -7.72
N LEU A 210 17.78 -12.79 -7.30
CA LEU A 210 17.90 -11.51 -6.62
C LEU A 210 18.42 -10.44 -7.57
N VAL A 211 17.84 -9.25 -7.48
CA VAL A 211 18.14 -8.13 -8.35
C VAL A 211 18.53 -6.90 -7.56
N SER A 212 19.45 -6.09 -8.05
CA SER A 212 19.84 -4.83 -7.42
C SER A 212 19.76 -3.66 -8.38
N ILE A 213 19.49 -2.48 -7.82
CA ILE A 213 19.63 -1.21 -8.51
C ILE A 213 21.09 -0.78 -8.35
N PRO A 214 21.84 -0.55 -9.45
CA PRO A 214 23.22 -0.09 -9.34
C PRO A 214 23.32 1.27 -8.64
N THR A 215 24.05 1.32 -7.54
CA THR A 215 24.30 2.55 -6.77
C THR A 215 25.77 2.94 -6.84
N LYS A 216 26.05 4.25 -6.85
CA LYS A 216 27.42 4.81 -6.90
C LYS A 216 27.73 5.70 -5.69
N GLY A 217 26.73 5.94 -4.87
CA GLY A 217 26.83 6.85 -3.73
C GLY A 217 27.43 6.18 -2.49
N LYS A 218 27.64 6.98 -1.44
CA LYS A 218 28.05 6.48 -0.12
C LYS A 218 26.88 5.97 0.72
N VAL A 219 25.67 6.39 0.42
CA VAL A 219 24.44 5.87 1.05
C VAL A 219 24.10 4.53 0.42
N GLN A 220 23.89 3.52 1.26
CA GLN A 220 23.83 2.12 0.83
C GLN A 220 22.49 1.69 0.24
N SER A 221 21.41 2.43 0.48
CA SER A 221 20.07 2.08 0.04
C SER A 221 19.27 3.28 -0.43
N LEU A 222 18.33 3.03 -1.34
CA LEU A 222 17.27 3.96 -1.70
C LEU A 222 16.10 3.78 -0.72
N ASN A 223 15.26 4.81 -0.62
CA ASN A 223 13.93 4.66 -0.02
C ASN A 223 13.14 3.55 -0.73
N ALA A 224 12.37 2.76 0.01
CA ALA A 224 11.68 1.56 -0.52
C ALA A 224 10.73 1.90 -1.68
N SER A 225 9.99 3.00 -1.60
CA SER A 225 9.07 3.40 -2.68
C SER A 225 9.79 3.86 -3.94
N VAL A 226 10.95 4.51 -3.79
CA VAL A 226 11.82 4.90 -4.91
C VAL A 226 12.42 3.68 -5.58
N ALA A 227 12.95 2.73 -4.80
CA ALA A 227 13.47 1.46 -5.32
C ALA A 227 12.39 0.68 -6.07
N ALA A 228 11.19 0.57 -5.49
CA ALA A 228 10.05 -0.07 -6.13
C ALA A 228 9.71 0.58 -7.48
N ALA A 229 9.60 1.91 -7.54
CA ALA A 229 9.27 2.61 -8.78
C ALA A 229 10.31 2.37 -9.90
N ILE A 230 11.60 2.40 -9.57
CA ILE A 230 12.69 2.13 -10.53
C ILE A 230 12.59 0.69 -11.06
N LEU A 231 12.40 -0.29 -10.18
CA LEU A 231 12.34 -1.70 -10.57
C LEU A 231 11.07 -2.00 -11.38
N ILE A 232 9.90 -1.49 -10.98
CA ILE A 232 8.65 -1.62 -11.73
C ILE A 232 8.80 -1.00 -13.13
N HIS A 233 9.34 0.21 -13.22
CA HIS A 233 9.61 0.86 -14.51
C HIS A 233 10.56 0.03 -15.39
N THR A 234 11.59 -0.59 -14.81
CA THR A 234 12.52 -1.45 -15.54
C THR A 234 11.81 -2.65 -16.14
N VAL A 235 10.96 -3.33 -15.38
CA VAL A 235 10.14 -4.45 -15.86
C VAL A 235 9.26 -4.02 -17.04
N ILE A 236 8.48 -2.97 -16.87
CA ILE A 236 7.54 -2.51 -17.91
C ILE A 236 8.27 -2.03 -19.16
N SER A 237 9.30 -1.20 -19.01
CA SER A 237 10.11 -0.73 -20.14
C SER A 237 10.78 -1.88 -20.91
N SER A 238 11.15 -2.97 -20.23
CA SER A 238 11.69 -4.15 -20.89
C SER A 238 10.63 -4.90 -21.68
N ARG A 239 9.41 -5.05 -21.13
CA ARG A 239 8.26 -5.66 -21.82
C ARG A 239 7.88 -4.88 -23.09
N GLU A 240 7.85 -3.56 -23.03
CA GLU A 240 7.53 -2.70 -24.17
C GLU A 240 8.55 -2.77 -25.31
N ARG A 241 9.85 -2.91 -24.99
CA ARG A 241 10.91 -3.00 -26.00
C ARG A 241 10.82 -4.27 -26.84
N LYS A 242 10.30 -5.36 -26.28
CA LYS A 242 10.16 -6.63 -27.01
C LYS A 242 8.86 -6.72 -27.81
N LYS A 243 7.89 -5.84 -27.58
CA LYS A 243 6.66 -5.73 -28.38
C LYS A 243 6.89 -4.97 -29.71
N LYS A 244 8.05 -4.31 -29.87
CA LYS A 244 8.48 -3.61 -31.11
C LYS A 244 9.46 -4.46 -31.89
#